data_aa9ad4103967d03df29d14596e7f5a35
#
_entry.id   aa9ad4103967d03df29d14596e7f5a35
#
_cell.length_a   1.000
_cell.length_b   1.000
_cell.length_c   1.000
_cell.angle_alpha   90.00
_cell.angle_beta   90.00
_cell.angle_gamma   90.00
#
_symmetry.space_group_name_H-M   'P 1'
#
loop_
_entity.id
_entity.type
_entity.pdbx_description
1 polymer ?
#
loop_
_entity_poly.entity_id
_entity_poly.type
_entity_poly.pdbx_seq_one_letter_code
_entity_poly.pdbx_strand_id
1 'polypeptide(L)'
;MNTRFFRISLTAFLTVLAVMATDALRAQTNPNPTARVGIKAGLNVSNLYIKDVNDQNARFGFHGGLYGQILSSDFFAIQPELLYSTKGSQADYGGIINSTVRFNLSYLDLPVLAVFKLGPSAEIHVGPYASYLLGANINYSGNIASGTEKINRNSLKSFDYGLSGGFGLNFGPVQVGARYNYGLVKIANSSSANALLGNSKNSVAQLYLALNFNRNQNR
;
A
#
# COMPACT_ATOMS: atom_id res chain seq x y z
N MET A 1 10.46 22.33 8.63
CA MET A 1 10.17 20.89 8.66
C MET A 1 10.44 20.38 10.07
N ASN A 2 9.41 19.93 10.79
CA ASN A 2 9.50 19.66 12.23
C ASN A 2 10.31 18.37 12.46
N THR A 3 11.58 18.50 12.86
CA THR A 3 12.52 17.39 13.08
C THR A 3 12.04 16.38 14.13
N ARG A 4 11.13 16.79 15.02
CA ARG A 4 10.50 15.90 16.03
C ARG A 4 9.57 14.87 15.38
N PHE A 5 8.74 15.26 14.41
CA PHE A 5 7.86 14.31 13.70
C PHE A 5 8.65 13.30 12.85
N PHE A 6 9.73 13.75 12.20
CA PHE A 6 10.59 12.85 11.45
C PHE A 6 11.28 11.81 12.34
N ARG A 7 11.73 12.22 13.52
CA ARG A 7 12.36 11.31 14.51
C ARG A 7 11.35 10.30 15.06
N ILE A 8 10.12 10.71 15.38
CA ILE A 8 9.05 9.80 15.87
C ILE A 8 8.66 8.80 14.78
N SER A 9 8.55 9.22 13.52
CA SER A 9 8.24 8.33 12.40
C SER A 9 9.37 7.34 12.14
N LEU A 10 10.63 7.76 12.25
CA LEU A 10 11.79 6.90 12.06
C LEU A 10 11.95 5.89 13.20
N THR A 11 11.70 6.29 14.45
CA THR A 11 11.73 5.37 15.60
C THR A 11 10.59 4.35 15.53
N ALA A 12 9.37 4.74 15.18
CA ALA A 12 8.26 3.81 14.97
C ALA A 12 8.56 2.81 13.84
N PHE A 13 9.21 3.27 12.77
CA PHE A 13 9.66 2.42 11.66
C PHE A 13 10.71 1.39 12.11
N LEU A 14 11.73 1.85 12.83
CA LEU A 14 12.80 0.97 13.34
C LEU A 14 12.26 -0.04 14.37
N THR A 15 11.28 0.34 15.20
CA THR A 15 10.63 -0.60 16.13
C THR A 15 9.83 -1.67 15.42
N VAL A 16 9.06 -1.34 14.39
CA VAL A 16 8.33 -2.33 13.60
C VAL A 16 9.31 -3.30 12.91
N LEU A 17 10.39 -2.78 12.34
CA LEU A 17 11.43 -3.59 11.71
C LEU A 17 12.15 -4.50 12.73
N ALA A 18 12.42 -3.99 13.92
CA ALA A 18 13.04 -4.76 15.02
C ALA A 18 12.11 -5.87 15.50
N VAL A 19 10.81 -5.60 15.67
CA VAL A 19 9.81 -6.62 16.03
C VAL A 19 9.74 -7.70 14.97
N MET A 20 9.68 -7.33 13.68
CA MET A 20 9.70 -8.32 12.59
C MET A 20 10.97 -9.18 12.59
N ALA A 21 12.14 -8.56 12.87
CA ALA A 21 13.41 -9.28 12.93
C ALA A 21 13.49 -10.24 14.12
N THR A 22 12.96 -9.86 15.31
CA THR A 22 12.94 -10.74 16.48
C THR A 22 12.03 -11.93 16.30
N ASP A 23 10.86 -11.75 15.66
CA ASP A 23 9.96 -12.87 15.38
C ASP A 23 10.51 -13.78 14.29
N ALA A 24 11.24 -13.25 13.30
CA ALA A 24 11.96 -14.06 12.32
C ALA A 24 13.06 -14.94 12.97
N LEU A 25 13.77 -14.38 13.95
CA LEU A 25 14.79 -15.12 14.73
C LEU A 25 14.16 -16.19 15.62
N ARG A 26 13.05 -15.88 16.29
CA ARG A 26 12.31 -16.85 17.14
C ARG A 26 11.69 -17.97 16.33
N ALA A 27 11.21 -17.68 15.11
CA ALA A 27 10.69 -18.69 14.19
C ALA A 27 11.75 -19.71 13.76
N GLN A 28 13.03 -19.36 13.77
CA GLN A 28 14.14 -20.29 13.48
C GLN A 28 14.48 -21.21 14.66
N THR A 29 14.14 -20.83 15.90
CA THR A 29 14.50 -21.57 17.12
C THR A 29 13.33 -22.37 17.69
N ASN A 30 12.09 -22.13 17.23
CA ASN A 30 10.90 -22.82 17.72
C ASN A 30 10.53 -24.00 16.81
N PRO A 31 10.39 -25.25 17.33
CA PRO A 31 10.05 -26.42 16.54
C PRO A 31 8.63 -26.37 15.91
N ASN A 32 7.77 -25.45 16.36
CA ASN A 32 6.45 -25.18 15.75
C ASN A 32 6.28 -23.69 15.48
N PRO A 33 6.97 -23.10 14.47
CA PRO A 33 6.81 -21.70 14.17
C PRO A 33 5.45 -21.47 13.50
N THR A 34 4.49 -20.94 14.24
CA THR A 34 3.22 -20.44 13.71
C THR A 34 3.38 -19.07 13.05
N ALA A 35 4.50 -18.39 13.31
CA ALA A 35 4.84 -17.13 12.68
C ALA A 35 5.30 -17.32 11.23
N ARG A 36 4.83 -16.46 10.33
CA ARG A 36 5.25 -16.42 8.93
C ARG A 36 5.93 -15.10 8.65
N VAL A 37 7.04 -15.13 7.91
CA VAL A 37 7.72 -13.93 7.39
C VAL A 37 7.95 -14.14 5.91
N GLY A 38 7.80 -13.10 5.12
CA GLY A 38 7.96 -13.22 3.68
C GLY A 38 8.07 -11.89 2.95
N ILE A 39 8.19 -12.00 1.65
CA ILE A 39 8.10 -10.90 0.70
C ILE A 39 6.74 -10.92 0.01
N LYS A 40 6.27 -9.74 -0.35
CA LYS A 40 5.02 -9.54 -1.08
C LYS A 40 5.27 -8.56 -2.21
N ALA A 41 4.72 -8.85 -3.39
CA ALA A 41 4.72 -7.93 -4.52
C ALA A 41 3.43 -8.09 -5.33
N GLY A 42 3.02 -7.02 -6.02
CA GLY A 42 1.80 -7.08 -6.79
C GLY A 42 1.49 -5.81 -7.56
N LEU A 43 0.34 -5.83 -8.20
CA LEU A 43 -0.20 -4.75 -9.00
C LEU A 43 -1.23 -3.95 -8.21
N ASN A 44 -1.24 -2.65 -8.42
CA ASN A 44 -2.23 -1.72 -7.92
C ASN A 44 -3.10 -1.24 -9.08
N VAL A 45 -4.40 -1.22 -8.86
CA VAL A 45 -5.35 -0.45 -9.67
C VAL A 45 -5.87 0.64 -8.74
N SER A 46 -5.38 1.85 -8.92
CA SER A 46 -5.69 2.97 -8.05
C SER A 46 -6.55 4.00 -8.76
N ASN A 47 -7.46 4.58 -8.01
CA ASN A 47 -8.23 5.76 -8.43
C ASN A 47 -8.26 6.76 -7.28
N LEU A 48 -8.27 8.04 -7.63
CA LEU A 48 -8.58 9.11 -6.70
C LEU A 48 -10.09 9.30 -6.71
N TYR A 49 -10.78 8.79 -5.69
CA TYR A 49 -12.22 8.95 -5.60
C TYR A 49 -12.59 10.41 -5.34
N ILE A 50 -13.13 11.06 -6.35
CA ILE A 50 -13.75 12.40 -6.27
C ILE A 50 -15.25 12.21 -6.43
N LYS A 51 -16.04 12.68 -5.46
CA LYS A 51 -17.48 12.45 -5.37
C LYS A 51 -18.27 13.05 -6.55
N ASP A 52 -17.69 13.99 -7.29
CA ASP A 52 -18.39 14.82 -8.28
C ASP A 52 -17.78 14.80 -9.69
N VAL A 53 -16.84 13.87 -10.00
CA VAL A 53 -16.19 13.80 -11.32
C VAL A 53 -16.22 12.38 -11.87
N ASN A 54 -16.97 12.18 -12.96
CA ASN A 54 -17.19 10.87 -13.59
C ASN A 54 -16.09 10.40 -14.57
N ASP A 55 -15.07 11.22 -14.88
CA ASP A 55 -14.11 10.97 -15.97
C ASP A 55 -12.67 10.65 -15.48
N GLN A 56 -12.50 10.00 -14.33
CA GLN A 56 -11.18 9.60 -13.88
C GLN A 56 -10.92 8.13 -14.21
N ASN A 57 -9.88 7.90 -15.00
CA ASN A 57 -9.43 6.56 -15.34
C ASN A 57 -8.55 5.98 -14.23
N ALA A 58 -8.78 4.69 -13.93
CA ALA A 58 -7.95 3.96 -12.99
C ALA A 58 -6.51 3.89 -13.49
N ARG A 59 -5.55 4.11 -12.57
CA ARG A 59 -4.13 4.02 -12.87
C ARG A 59 -3.56 2.70 -12.39
N PHE A 60 -2.78 2.06 -13.26
CA PHE A 60 -1.99 0.90 -12.89
C PHE A 60 -0.70 1.32 -12.17
N GLY A 61 -0.40 0.65 -11.08
CA GLY A 61 0.80 0.82 -10.29
C GLY A 61 1.28 -0.53 -9.78
N PHE A 62 2.25 -0.49 -8.86
CA PHE A 62 2.77 -1.69 -8.22
C PHE A 62 3.01 -1.44 -6.73
N HIS A 63 3.13 -2.53 -5.99
CA HIS A 63 3.61 -2.50 -4.61
C HIS A 63 4.55 -3.67 -4.36
N GLY A 64 5.44 -3.53 -3.38
CA GLY A 64 6.33 -4.58 -2.98
C GLY A 64 7.02 -4.29 -1.66
N GLY A 65 7.32 -5.34 -0.90
CA GLY A 65 7.96 -5.21 0.40
C GLY A 65 7.92 -6.47 1.24
N LEU A 66 7.91 -6.27 2.55
CA LEU A 66 7.98 -7.31 3.55
C LEU A 66 6.67 -7.42 4.33
N TYR A 67 6.38 -8.61 4.81
CA TYR A 67 5.30 -8.84 5.78
C TYR A 67 5.71 -9.90 6.78
N GLY A 68 5.04 -9.86 7.95
CA GLY A 68 5.19 -10.90 8.96
C GLY A 68 3.85 -11.20 9.61
N GLN A 69 3.52 -12.46 9.87
CA GLN A 69 2.41 -12.85 10.71
C GLN A 69 2.96 -13.14 12.11
N ILE A 70 2.58 -12.32 13.08
CA ILE A 70 2.92 -12.42 14.50
C ILE A 70 1.67 -12.81 15.29
N LEU A 71 1.83 -13.20 16.55
CA LEU A 71 0.73 -13.67 17.41
C LEU A 71 -0.16 -14.70 16.68
N SER A 72 0.50 -15.61 15.95
CA SER A 72 -0.16 -16.52 15.03
C SER A 72 -0.65 -17.77 15.76
N SER A 73 -1.94 -18.09 15.60
CA SER A 73 -2.59 -19.35 15.97
C SER A 73 -3.13 -20.05 14.73
N ASP A 74 -3.84 -21.17 14.92
CA ASP A 74 -4.41 -21.93 13.80
C ASP A 74 -5.50 -21.18 13.04
N PHE A 75 -6.20 -20.26 13.69
CA PHE A 75 -7.31 -19.51 13.09
C PHE A 75 -7.09 -18.00 12.98
N PHE A 76 -6.07 -17.45 13.68
CA PHE A 76 -5.85 -16.01 13.77
C PHE A 76 -4.37 -15.64 13.73
N ALA A 77 -4.06 -14.47 13.17
CA ALA A 77 -2.75 -13.84 13.27
C ALA A 77 -2.88 -12.31 13.16
N ILE A 78 -1.86 -11.59 13.61
CA ILE A 78 -1.67 -10.17 13.30
C ILE A 78 -0.57 -10.07 12.23
N GLN A 79 -0.85 -9.32 11.17
CA GLN A 79 0.07 -9.19 10.03
C GLN A 79 0.47 -7.74 9.79
N PRO A 80 1.55 -7.24 10.42
CA PRO A 80 2.20 -6.02 10.00
C PRO A 80 2.90 -6.22 8.64
N GLU A 81 2.84 -5.16 7.82
CA GLU A 81 3.50 -5.12 6.51
C GLU A 81 4.26 -3.81 6.35
N LEU A 82 5.30 -3.84 5.51
CA LEU A 82 6.05 -2.67 5.07
C LEU A 82 6.20 -2.74 3.57
N LEU A 83 5.47 -1.87 2.86
CA LEU A 83 5.39 -1.92 1.40
C LEU A 83 5.75 -0.57 0.79
N TYR A 84 6.60 -0.57 -0.23
CA TYR A 84 6.64 0.51 -1.18
C TYR A 84 5.46 0.37 -2.14
N SER A 85 4.71 1.45 -2.39
CA SER A 85 3.48 1.40 -3.18
C SER A 85 3.37 2.63 -4.07
N THR A 86 3.03 2.41 -5.34
CA THR A 86 2.71 3.49 -6.27
C THR A 86 1.20 3.57 -6.47
N LYS A 87 0.66 4.77 -6.25
CA LYS A 87 -0.77 5.09 -6.33
C LYS A 87 -0.97 6.33 -7.23
N GLY A 88 -2.20 6.69 -7.51
CA GLY A 88 -2.51 7.92 -8.23
C GLY A 88 -3.74 7.79 -9.11
N SER A 89 -3.85 8.70 -10.08
CA SER A 89 -4.93 8.72 -11.08
C SER A 89 -4.40 9.12 -12.45
N GLN A 90 -5.17 8.83 -13.46
CA GLN A 90 -4.95 9.27 -14.83
C GLN A 90 -6.19 10.04 -15.29
N ALA A 91 -5.95 11.16 -15.97
CA ALA A 91 -7.00 11.91 -16.65
C ALA A 91 -6.62 12.01 -18.13
N ASP A 92 -7.53 11.60 -18.99
CA ASP A 92 -7.38 11.65 -20.43
C ASP A 92 -8.27 12.78 -20.97
N TYR A 93 -7.65 13.77 -21.59
CA TYR A 93 -8.34 14.87 -22.24
C TYR A 93 -8.37 14.61 -23.74
N GLY A 94 -9.57 14.33 -24.27
CA GLY A 94 -9.82 14.13 -25.70
C GLY A 94 -10.33 15.41 -26.34
N GLY A 95 -9.89 15.70 -27.57
CA GLY A 95 -10.33 16.85 -28.35
C GLY A 95 -9.41 17.06 -29.57
N ILE A 96 -9.30 18.29 -30.03
CA ILE A 96 -8.33 18.66 -31.11
C ILE A 96 -6.88 18.41 -30.64
N ILE A 97 -6.65 18.43 -29.32
CA ILE A 97 -5.38 18.12 -28.66
C ILE A 97 -5.63 16.97 -27.71
N ASN A 98 -5.14 15.79 -28.06
CA ASN A 98 -5.14 14.64 -27.12
C ASN A 98 -4.02 14.80 -26.10
N SER A 99 -4.36 14.82 -24.82
CA SER A 99 -3.41 14.92 -23.70
C SER A 99 -3.78 13.99 -22.58
N THR A 100 -2.81 13.24 -22.08
CA THR A 100 -2.94 12.39 -20.90
C THR A 100 -2.12 12.98 -19.75
N VAL A 101 -2.76 13.20 -18.62
CA VAL A 101 -2.12 13.67 -17.39
C VAL A 101 -2.17 12.55 -16.35
N ARG A 102 -1.00 12.11 -15.88
CA ARG A 102 -0.86 11.07 -14.86
C ARG A 102 -0.29 11.64 -13.58
N PHE A 103 -1.03 11.50 -12.50
CA PHE A 103 -0.56 11.78 -11.16
C PHE A 103 0.08 10.52 -10.57
N ASN A 104 1.35 10.59 -10.27
CA ASN A 104 2.13 9.49 -9.70
C ASN A 104 2.51 9.82 -8.25
N LEU A 105 1.98 9.06 -7.32
CA LEU A 105 2.26 9.19 -5.90
C LEU A 105 2.98 7.93 -5.40
N SER A 106 4.14 8.10 -4.81
CA SER A 106 4.92 7.01 -4.22
C SER A 106 4.79 7.06 -2.71
N TYR A 107 4.39 5.95 -2.10
CA TYR A 107 4.16 5.82 -0.67
C TYR A 107 4.98 4.71 -0.06
N LEU A 108 5.28 4.87 1.22
CA LEU A 108 5.64 3.80 2.12
C LEU A 108 4.38 3.44 2.92
N ASP A 109 3.82 2.25 2.68
CA ASP A 109 2.60 1.76 3.30
C ASP A 109 2.94 0.84 4.48
N LEU A 110 2.21 1.01 5.59
CA LEU A 110 2.30 0.26 6.84
C LEU A 110 0.91 -0.28 7.21
N PRO A 111 0.41 -1.33 6.57
CA PRO A 111 -0.77 -2.03 7.03
C PRO A 111 -0.49 -2.83 8.30
N VAL A 112 -1.47 -2.91 9.20
CA VAL A 112 -1.51 -3.84 10.33
C VAL A 112 -2.85 -4.57 10.28
N LEU A 113 -2.81 -5.84 9.90
CA LEU A 113 -4.00 -6.60 9.55
C LEU A 113 -4.28 -7.69 10.57
N ALA A 114 -5.53 -7.84 10.97
CA ALA A 114 -6.05 -9.07 11.56
C ALA A 114 -6.27 -10.07 10.43
N VAL A 115 -5.69 -11.24 10.55
CA VAL A 115 -5.79 -12.34 9.59
C VAL A 115 -6.59 -13.46 10.21
N PHE A 116 -7.66 -13.85 9.54
CA PHE A 116 -8.52 -14.97 9.91
C PHE A 116 -8.25 -16.11 8.94
N LYS A 117 -7.66 -17.19 9.45
CA LYS A 117 -7.30 -18.37 8.67
C LYS A 117 -8.52 -19.27 8.51
N LEU A 118 -8.88 -19.55 7.27
CA LEU A 118 -9.98 -20.45 6.89
C LEU A 118 -9.38 -21.80 6.48
N GLY A 119 -8.81 -22.50 7.46
CA GLY A 119 -8.01 -23.69 7.23
C GLY A 119 -6.63 -23.39 6.65
N PRO A 120 -5.95 -24.38 6.05
CA PRO A 120 -4.59 -24.24 5.55
C PRO A 120 -4.48 -23.42 4.25
N SER A 121 -5.54 -23.40 3.46
CA SER A 121 -5.50 -22.92 2.06
C SER A 121 -6.03 -21.52 1.83
N ALA A 122 -6.76 -20.93 2.79
CA ALA A 122 -7.36 -19.61 2.60
C ALA A 122 -7.29 -18.74 3.85
N GLU A 123 -7.27 -17.42 3.66
CA GLU A 123 -7.34 -16.45 4.75
C GLU A 123 -8.07 -15.18 4.31
N ILE A 124 -8.74 -14.56 5.26
CA ILE A 124 -9.31 -13.22 5.12
C ILE A 124 -8.51 -12.29 6.01
N HIS A 125 -8.25 -11.08 5.55
CA HIS A 125 -7.52 -10.10 6.32
C HIS A 125 -8.21 -8.73 6.26
N VAL A 126 -8.22 -8.05 7.41
CA VAL A 126 -8.82 -6.73 7.55
C VAL A 126 -8.05 -5.94 8.61
N GLY A 127 -7.89 -4.64 8.40
CA GLY A 127 -7.23 -3.79 9.39
C GLY A 127 -6.95 -2.39 8.88
N PRO A 128 -6.41 -1.52 9.74
CA PRO A 128 -5.97 -0.20 9.36
C PRO A 128 -4.67 -0.24 8.56
N TYR A 129 -4.45 0.81 7.78
CA TYR A 129 -3.15 1.12 7.20
C TYR A 129 -2.80 2.60 7.43
N ALA A 130 -1.51 2.87 7.50
CA ALA A 130 -0.95 4.21 7.41
C ALA A 130 0.04 4.24 6.24
N SER A 131 0.11 5.37 5.54
CA SER A 131 1.00 5.58 4.40
C SER A 131 1.72 6.90 4.53
N TYR A 132 3.00 6.91 4.18
CA TYR A 132 3.82 8.12 4.14
C TYR A 132 4.22 8.43 2.71
N LEU A 133 3.91 9.66 2.24
CA LEU A 133 4.23 10.11 0.89
C LEU A 133 5.73 10.34 0.73
N LEU A 134 6.37 9.54 -0.09
CA LEU A 134 7.80 9.63 -0.43
C LEU A 134 8.05 10.62 -1.57
N GLY A 135 7.15 10.65 -2.57
CA GLY A 135 7.28 11.51 -3.73
C GLY A 135 5.99 11.66 -4.53
N ALA A 136 5.89 12.74 -5.28
CA ALA A 136 4.77 13.03 -6.16
C ALA A 136 5.27 13.64 -7.46
N ASN A 137 4.83 13.09 -8.61
CA ASN A 137 5.16 13.58 -9.94
C ASN A 137 3.91 13.66 -10.80
N ILE A 138 3.86 14.64 -11.68
CA ILE A 138 2.89 14.71 -12.78
C ILE A 138 3.64 14.39 -14.08
N ASN A 139 3.15 13.41 -14.81
CA ASN A 139 3.59 13.14 -16.16
C ASN A 139 2.47 13.60 -17.09
N TYR A 140 2.81 14.48 -18.03
CA TYR A 140 1.92 14.87 -19.11
C TYR A 140 2.49 14.37 -20.44
N SER A 141 1.62 13.81 -21.25
CA SER A 141 1.93 13.32 -22.59
C SER A 141 0.85 13.79 -23.53
N GLY A 142 1.23 14.52 -24.57
CA GLY A 142 0.32 15.04 -25.57
C GLY A 142 1.02 15.24 -26.91
N ASN A 143 0.23 15.50 -27.95
CA ASN A 143 0.74 15.67 -29.32
C ASN A 143 1.65 16.90 -29.51
N ILE A 144 1.62 17.87 -28.57
CA ILE A 144 2.39 19.11 -28.65
C ILE A 144 3.54 19.14 -27.69
N ALA A 145 3.39 18.53 -26.49
CA ALA A 145 4.43 18.51 -25.46
C ALA A 145 4.29 17.27 -24.58
N SER A 146 5.43 16.76 -24.12
CA SER A 146 5.53 15.70 -23.14
C SER A 146 6.56 16.09 -22.09
N GLY A 147 6.29 15.80 -20.80
CA GLY A 147 7.21 16.13 -19.73
C GLY A 147 6.83 15.51 -18.41
N THR A 148 7.75 15.64 -17.46
CA THR A 148 7.55 15.21 -16.08
C THR A 148 7.88 16.37 -15.15
N GLU A 149 6.94 16.76 -14.30
CA GLU A 149 7.13 17.76 -13.27
C GLU A 149 7.01 17.15 -11.88
N LYS A 150 7.92 17.55 -11.00
CA LYS A 150 7.84 17.19 -9.58
C LYS A 150 6.84 18.11 -8.89
N ILE A 151 5.85 17.53 -8.25
CA ILE A 151 4.94 18.29 -7.40
C ILE A 151 5.64 18.66 -6.09
N ASN A 152 5.50 19.89 -5.65
CA ASN A 152 5.96 20.28 -4.33
C ASN A 152 5.17 19.48 -3.26
N ARG A 153 5.88 18.65 -2.50
CA ARG A 153 5.29 17.77 -1.47
C ARG A 153 4.50 18.55 -0.40
N ASN A 154 4.83 19.82 -0.18
CA ASN A 154 4.14 20.68 0.79
C ASN A 154 2.69 20.99 0.37
N SER A 155 2.34 20.82 -0.91
CA SER A 155 0.98 20.97 -1.43
C SER A 155 0.10 19.75 -1.21
N LEU A 156 0.69 18.61 -0.83
CA LEU A 156 0.01 17.35 -0.58
C LEU A 156 0.16 16.93 0.88
N LYS A 157 -0.81 16.18 1.39
CA LYS A 157 -0.69 15.58 2.73
C LYS A 157 0.37 14.48 2.71
N SER A 158 1.34 14.60 3.61
CA SER A 158 2.42 13.62 3.74
C SER A 158 1.94 12.28 4.32
N PHE A 159 0.83 12.28 5.08
CA PHE A 159 0.26 11.09 5.69
C PHE A 159 -1.12 10.81 5.10
N ASP A 160 -1.33 9.56 4.72
CA ASP A 160 -2.61 8.96 4.38
C ASP A 160 -2.86 7.79 5.34
N TYR A 161 -4.11 7.55 5.70
CA TYR A 161 -4.52 6.40 6.48
C TYR A 161 -5.92 5.97 6.08
N GLY A 162 -6.23 4.70 6.33
CA GLY A 162 -7.50 4.13 5.95
C GLY A 162 -7.67 2.71 6.45
N LEU A 163 -8.58 2.00 5.79
CA LEU A 163 -8.89 0.61 6.04
C LEU A 163 -8.50 -0.25 4.85
N SER A 164 -8.02 -1.43 5.16
CA SER A 164 -7.68 -2.48 4.19
C SER A 164 -8.51 -3.72 4.46
N GLY A 165 -8.99 -4.36 3.43
CA GLY A 165 -9.68 -5.65 3.51
C GLY A 165 -9.40 -6.51 2.29
N GLY A 166 -9.26 -7.81 2.47
CA GLY A 166 -8.95 -8.71 1.37
C GLY A 166 -8.92 -10.16 1.75
N PHE A 167 -8.44 -10.98 0.82
CA PHE A 167 -8.31 -12.42 1.00
C PHE A 167 -7.03 -12.92 0.33
N GLY A 168 -6.57 -14.08 0.81
CA GLY A 168 -5.42 -14.81 0.25
C GLY A 168 -5.70 -16.30 0.13
N LEU A 169 -5.13 -16.91 -0.90
CA LEU A 169 -5.12 -18.33 -1.12
C LEU A 169 -3.68 -18.84 -1.05
N ASN A 170 -3.45 -19.84 -0.21
CA ASN A 170 -2.13 -20.38 0.08
C ASN A 170 -1.87 -21.66 -0.74
N PHE A 171 -0.77 -21.68 -1.47
CA PHE A 171 -0.28 -22.79 -2.27
C PHE A 171 1.15 -23.15 -1.81
N GLY A 172 1.25 -23.87 -0.69
CA GLY A 172 2.53 -24.12 -0.05
C GLY A 172 3.21 -22.81 0.42
N PRO A 173 4.42 -22.49 -0.07
CA PRO A 173 5.11 -21.27 0.31
C PRO A 173 4.59 -20.01 -0.40
N VAL A 174 3.78 -20.18 -1.44
CA VAL A 174 3.25 -19.06 -2.25
C VAL A 174 1.84 -18.74 -1.82
N GLN A 175 1.53 -17.45 -1.68
CA GLN A 175 0.17 -16.94 -1.50
C GLN A 175 -0.20 -16.04 -2.67
N VAL A 176 -1.40 -16.22 -3.20
CA VAL A 176 -2.03 -15.34 -4.18
C VAL A 176 -3.21 -14.65 -3.51
N GLY A 177 -3.38 -13.36 -3.68
CA GLY A 177 -4.50 -12.68 -3.03
C GLY A 177 -4.90 -11.38 -3.67
N ALA A 178 -6.05 -10.90 -3.21
CA ALA A 178 -6.59 -9.60 -3.58
C ALA A 178 -6.92 -8.79 -2.33
N ARG A 179 -6.74 -7.47 -2.43
CA ARG A 179 -6.99 -6.52 -1.34
C ARG A 179 -7.56 -5.24 -1.89
N TYR A 180 -8.37 -4.60 -1.08
CA TYR A 180 -8.86 -3.25 -1.32
C TYR A 180 -8.47 -2.35 -0.16
N ASN A 181 -7.84 -1.20 -0.47
CA ASN A 181 -7.46 -0.18 0.48
C ASN A 181 -8.35 1.06 0.24
N TYR A 182 -9.06 1.48 1.28
CA TYR A 182 -9.93 2.65 1.28
C TYR A 182 -9.35 3.75 2.17
N GLY A 183 -8.89 4.85 1.55
CA GLY A 183 -8.35 6.01 2.23
C GLY A 183 -9.43 6.85 2.90
N LEU A 184 -9.16 7.29 4.11
CA LEU A 184 -10.05 8.16 4.88
C LEU A 184 -9.65 9.63 4.81
N VAL A 185 -8.42 9.92 4.37
CA VAL A 185 -7.84 11.27 4.33
C VAL A 185 -7.94 11.85 2.93
N LYS A 186 -8.25 13.15 2.85
CA LYS A 186 -8.14 13.94 1.62
C LYS A 186 -6.66 14.16 1.30
N ILE A 187 -6.28 13.96 0.03
CA ILE A 187 -4.88 14.06 -0.41
C ILE A 187 -4.40 15.51 -0.49
N ALA A 188 -5.28 16.43 -0.91
CA ALA A 188 -4.95 17.83 -1.06
C ALA A 188 -4.73 18.53 0.29
N ASN A 189 -3.68 19.37 0.38
CA ASN A 189 -3.32 20.13 1.58
C ASN A 189 -3.26 21.65 1.35
N SER A 190 -3.34 22.11 0.09
CA SER A 190 -3.33 23.54 -0.28
C SER A 190 -4.56 23.91 -1.11
N SER A 191 -4.89 25.20 -1.16
CA SER A 191 -6.01 25.70 -1.97
C SER A 191 -5.83 25.36 -3.45
N SER A 192 -4.62 25.46 -3.99
CA SER A 192 -4.31 25.09 -5.36
C SER A 192 -4.45 23.59 -5.63
N ALA A 193 -3.99 22.72 -4.68
CA ALA A 193 -4.17 21.29 -4.77
C ALA A 193 -5.65 20.89 -4.60
N ASN A 194 -6.41 21.60 -3.76
CA ASN A 194 -7.86 21.40 -3.63
C ASN A 194 -8.62 21.76 -4.91
N ALA A 195 -8.18 22.77 -5.65
CA ALA A 195 -8.80 23.14 -6.94
C ALA A 195 -8.61 22.05 -8.00
N LEU A 196 -7.48 21.31 -7.95
CA LEU A 196 -7.17 20.25 -8.93
C LEU A 196 -7.69 18.87 -8.48
N LEU A 197 -7.59 18.56 -7.20
CA LEU A 197 -7.86 17.22 -6.65
C LEU A 197 -9.15 17.16 -5.82
N GLY A 198 -9.75 18.30 -5.49
CA GLY A 198 -10.97 18.38 -4.70
C GLY A 198 -10.86 17.63 -3.36
N ASN A 199 -11.92 16.91 -3.03
CA ASN A 199 -12.01 16.04 -1.84
C ASN A 199 -11.48 14.62 -2.07
N SER A 200 -10.55 14.42 -3.02
CA SER A 200 -10.05 13.11 -3.42
C SER A 200 -9.44 12.34 -2.26
N LYS A 201 -9.77 11.05 -2.20
CA LYS A 201 -9.19 10.07 -1.29
C LYS A 201 -8.58 8.93 -2.09
N ASN A 202 -7.57 8.28 -1.55
CA ASN A 202 -6.98 7.09 -2.17
C ASN A 202 -7.97 5.91 -2.13
N SER A 203 -8.13 5.26 -3.26
CA SER A 203 -8.85 4.01 -3.42
C SER A 203 -8.00 3.09 -4.28
N VAL A 204 -7.60 1.93 -3.73
CA VAL A 204 -6.64 1.05 -4.40
C VAL A 204 -7.09 -0.40 -4.29
N ALA A 205 -7.37 -1.02 -5.43
CA ALA A 205 -7.47 -2.46 -5.54
C ALA A 205 -6.07 -3.04 -5.82
N GLN A 206 -5.73 -4.13 -5.15
CA GLN A 206 -4.43 -4.78 -5.25
C GLN A 206 -4.61 -6.26 -5.58
N LEU A 207 -3.80 -6.76 -6.52
CA LEU A 207 -3.56 -8.19 -6.72
C LEU A 207 -2.11 -8.46 -6.35
N TYR A 208 -1.85 -9.50 -5.55
CA TYR A 208 -0.51 -9.76 -5.05
C TYR A 208 -0.13 -11.22 -5.04
N LEU A 209 1.17 -11.44 -5.11
CA LEU A 209 1.86 -12.67 -4.78
C LEU A 209 2.69 -12.43 -3.53
N ALA A 210 2.68 -13.39 -2.60
CA ALA A 210 3.56 -13.37 -1.45
C ALA A 210 4.31 -14.71 -1.34
N LEU A 211 5.57 -14.63 -0.94
CA LEU A 211 6.42 -15.79 -0.73
C LEU A 211 6.78 -15.86 0.75
N ASN A 212 6.36 -16.95 1.39
CA ASN A 212 6.67 -17.26 2.79
C ASN A 212 8.05 -17.91 2.90
N PHE A 213 8.90 -17.41 3.79
CA PHE A 213 10.22 -17.98 4.04
C PHE A 213 10.21 -19.10 5.07
N ASN A 214 9.20 -19.13 5.94
CA ASN A 214 9.08 -20.19 6.92
C ASN A 214 8.54 -21.45 6.26
N ARG A 215 9.40 -22.41 6.13
CA ARG A 215 9.08 -23.74 5.65
C ARG A 215 8.34 -24.49 6.75
N ASN A 216 7.01 -24.58 6.67
CA ASN A 216 6.29 -25.60 7.43
C ASN A 216 6.80 -26.94 6.95
N GLN A 217 7.62 -27.60 7.77
CA GLN A 217 7.86 -29.03 7.62
C GLN A 217 6.60 -29.75 8.10
N ASN A 218 5.59 -29.81 7.25
CA ASN A 218 4.54 -30.81 7.41
C ASN A 218 5.16 -32.15 7.04
N ARG A 219 5.54 -32.91 8.05
CA ARG A 219 5.55 -34.38 8.00
C ARG A 219 4.23 -34.89 8.56
#